data_d7dcd29ee3641eb65c19216791ecbf76
#
_entry.id   d7dcd29ee3641eb65c19216791ecbf76
#
_cell.length_a   1.000
_cell.length_b   1.000
_cell.length_c   1.000
_cell.angle_alpha   90.00
_cell.angle_beta   90.00
_cell.angle_gamma   90.00
#
_symmetry.space_group_name_H-M   'P 1'
#
loop_
_entity.id
_entity.type
_entity.pdbx_description
1 polymer ?
#
loop_
_entity_poly.entity_id
_entity_poly.type
_entity_poly.pdbx_seq_one_letter_code
_entity_poly.pdbx_strand_id
1 'polypeptide(L)'
;TLYRILKIHQKPEGYANFDPLRSDDCYEPTEVMKERATKAQPLSAWEKVRAARRADRLASVDYIDNIFDDFMEFHGDRQFADDPAIVGGVAYLDGQPVTVIGIHKGKDLKDCMRHNYGMPSPEGYRKALRLMKQAEKFNRPIITFVNTSGAFCGKEAEERGQGEAIARNLYEMSAIKVPILCLMIGEGGSGGALALSVGNEVWMLENATYSVLSPEGFASILWKDGKRAKEASEVMKITAHDLYALNIVEQVIPEYGTADEKACESISRYMKGHMKEFLERQNGKTGEQLAEERYARFRAF
;
A
#
# COMPACT_ATOMS: atom_id res chain seq x y z
N THR A 1 -19.32 -4.92 12.13
CA THR A 1 -17.94 -5.18 11.64
C THR A 1 -17.01 -5.46 12.81
N LEU A 2 -17.00 -4.64 13.89
CA LEU A 2 -16.22 -4.90 15.10
C LEU A 2 -16.61 -6.24 15.78
N TYR A 3 -17.88 -6.62 15.72
CA TYR A 3 -18.39 -7.87 16.32
C TYR A 3 -17.88 -9.14 15.59
N ARG A 4 -17.61 -9.06 14.29
CA ARG A 4 -16.98 -10.16 13.53
C ARG A 4 -15.51 -10.34 13.87
N ILE A 5 -14.77 -9.25 14.09
CA ILE A 5 -13.36 -9.28 14.47
C ILE A 5 -13.16 -9.94 15.84
N LEU A 6 -14.08 -9.73 16.78
CA LEU A 6 -14.02 -10.32 18.13
C LEU A 6 -14.34 -11.82 18.19
N LYS A 7 -14.99 -12.38 17.15
CA LYS A 7 -15.31 -13.82 17.08
C LYS A 7 -14.20 -14.71 16.51
N ILE A 8 -13.14 -14.15 15.96
CA ILE A 8 -12.05 -14.91 15.33
C ILE A 8 -10.95 -15.16 16.38
N HIS A 9 -11.26 -15.96 17.41
CA HIS A 9 -10.25 -16.48 18.35
C HIS A 9 -9.71 -17.87 17.97
N GLN A 10 -10.13 -18.44 16.84
CA GLN A 10 -9.54 -19.66 16.33
C GLN A 10 -8.48 -19.26 15.25
N LYS A 11 -7.23 -19.70 15.44
CA LYS A 11 -6.19 -19.57 14.42
C LYS A 11 -6.73 -20.19 13.12
N PRO A 12 -6.79 -19.46 12.01
CA PRO A 12 -7.09 -20.09 10.73
C PRO A 12 -6.02 -21.15 10.45
N GLU A 13 -6.42 -22.32 9.98
CA GLU A 13 -5.49 -23.43 9.66
C GLU A 13 -4.43 -23.07 8.59
N GLY A 14 -4.57 -21.93 7.88
CA GLY A 14 -3.62 -21.41 6.91
C GLY A 14 -2.33 -20.78 7.48
N TYR A 15 -2.26 -20.49 8.79
CA TYR A 15 -1.10 -19.85 9.42
C TYR A 15 0.16 -20.74 9.47
N ALA A 16 -0.01 -22.05 9.32
CA ALA A 16 1.09 -23.03 9.43
C ALA A 16 1.89 -23.20 8.13
N ASN A 17 1.44 -22.66 7.00
CA ASN A 17 1.98 -22.97 5.68
C ASN A 17 2.53 -21.75 4.90
N PHE A 18 2.68 -20.58 5.53
CA PHE A 18 3.41 -19.49 4.88
C PHE A 18 4.90 -19.80 4.93
N ASP A 19 5.42 -20.30 3.84
CA ASP A 19 6.85 -20.46 3.59
C ASP A 19 7.30 -19.29 2.70
N PRO A 20 8.05 -18.30 3.25
CA PRO A 20 8.55 -17.18 2.46
C PRO A 20 9.54 -17.59 1.36
N LEU A 21 9.98 -18.85 1.37
CA LEU A 21 10.86 -19.44 0.37
C LEU A 21 10.11 -20.31 -0.65
N ARG A 22 8.80 -20.48 -0.50
CA ARG A 22 7.99 -21.19 -1.47
C ARG A 22 7.78 -20.31 -2.68
N SER A 23 8.64 -20.46 -3.66
CA SER A 23 8.46 -19.87 -4.98
C SER A 23 7.32 -20.59 -5.69
N ASP A 24 6.24 -19.88 -5.98
CA ASP A 24 5.46 -20.24 -7.15
C ASP A 24 6.34 -19.88 -8.35
N ASP A 25 6.74 -20.83 -9.08
CA ASP A 25 7.63 -21.04 -10.24
C ASP A 25 8.26 -19.86 -11.04
N CYS A 26 8.04 -18.61 -10.72
CA CYS A 26 8.50 -17.47 -11.51
C CYS A 26 9.74 -16.75 -10.96
N TYR A 27 10.06 -16.86 -9.67
CA TYR A 27 11.21 -16.16 -9.08
C TYR A 27 11.89 -16.96 -7.97
N GLU A 28 12.96 -17.65 -8.29
CA GLU A 28 13.84 -18.17 -7.25
C GLU A 28 14.46 -17.02 -6.43
N PRO A 29 14.34 -17.04 -5.08
CA PRO A 29 15.02 -16.10 -4.24
C PRO A 29 16.55 -16.17 -4.45
N THR A 30 17.22 -15.03 -4.51
CA THR A 30 18.68 -15.01 -4.58
C THR A 30 19.29 -15.64 -3.33
N GLU A 31 20.53 -16.14 -3.41
CA GLU A 31 21.21 -16.73 -2.23
C GLU A 31 21.28 -15.76 -1.05
N VAL A 32 21.45 -14.46 -1.31
CA VAL A 32 21.40 -13.40 -0.28
C VAL A 32 20.03 -13.37 0.42
N MET A 33 18.94 -13.56 -0.32
CA MET A 33 17.57 -13.58 0.23
C MET A 33 17.37 -14.82 1.08
N LYS A 34 17.81 -16.00 0.61
CA LYS A 34 17.74 -17.27 1.34
C LYS A 34 18.52 -17.16 2.67
N GLU A 35 19.71 -16.57 2.63
CA GLU A 35 20.53 -16.34 3.82
C GLU A 35 19.89 -15.37 4.80
N ARG A 36 19.28 -14.29 4.32
CA ARG A 36 18.55 -13.33 5.17
C ARG A 36 17.29 -13.94 5.76
N ALA A 37 16.52 -14.69 4.98
CA ALA A 37 15.31 -15.37 5.45
C ALA A 37 15.61 -16.40 6.55
N THR A 38 16.68 -17.18 6.41
CA THR A 38 17.10 -18.16 7.42
C THR A 38 17.56 -17.54 8.73
N LYS A 39 18.04 -16.29 8.71
CA LYS A 39 18.46 -15.53 9.90
C LYS A 39 17.34 -14.68 10.51
N ALA A 40 16.25 -14.44 9.78
CA ALA A 40 15.14 -13.61 10.25
C ALA A 40 14.27 -14.40 11.24
N GLN A 41 14.07 -13.82 12.43
CA GLN A 41 13.07 -14.34 13.36
C GLN A 41 11.70 -13.70 13.07
N PRO A 42 10.60 -14.44 13.27
CA PRO A 42 9.26 -13.88 13.11
C PRO A 42 9.07 -12.67 14.04
N LEU A 43 8.71 -11.53 13.46
CA LEU A 43 8.45 -10.31 14.21
C LEU A 43 7.03 -10.35 14.82
N SER A 44 6.90 -9.88 16.06
CA SER A 44 5.60 -9.58 16.70
C SER A 44 4.88 -8.45 15.95
N ALA A 45 3.58 -8.28 16.15
CA ALA A 45 2.82 -7.21 15.50
C ALA A 45 3.41 -5.82 15.83
N TRP A 46 3.86 -5.60 17.08
CA TRP A 46 4.51 -4.36 17.47
C TRP A 46 5.85 -4.12 16.76
N GLU A 47 6.65 -5.16 16.60
CA GLU A 47 7.92 -5.06 15.85
C GLU A 47 7.68 -4.77 14.38
N LYS A 48 6.63 -5.32 13.78
CA LYS A 48 6.20 -4.98 12.42
C LYS A 48 5.74 -3.52 12.31
N VAL A 49 4.97 -3.00 13.27
CA VAL A 49 4.64 -1.57 13.35
C VAL A 49 5.90 -0.70 13.36
N ARG A 50 6.90 -1.08 14.17
CA ARG A 50 8.18 -0.37 14.21
C ARG A 50 8.96 -0.49 12.90
N ALA A 51 8.95 -1.66 12.27
CA ALA A 51 9.60 -1.90 10.99
C ALA A 51 8.95 -1.06 9.87
N ALA A 52 7.63 -0.97 9.83
CA ALA A 52 6.90 -0.13 8.88
C ALA A 52 7.24 1.37 9.01
N ARG A 53 7.63 1.82 10.21
CA ARG A 53 7.96 3.21 10.56
C ARG A 53 9.43 3.58 10.40
N ARG A 54 10.30 2.62 10.11
CA ARG A 54 11.75 2.89 10.02
C ARG A 54 12.06 3.96 8.97
N ALA A 55 13.02 4.83 9.29
CA ALA A 55 13.43 5.90 8.38
C ALA A 55 14.23 5.38 7.16
N ASP A 56 14.93 4.25 7.34
CA ASP A 56 15.71 3.57 6.30
C ASP A 56 14.89 2.55 5.46
N ARG A 57 13.57 2.50 5.68
CA ARG A 57 12.68 1.67 4.87
C ARG A 57 12.56 2.26 3.46
N LEU A 58 12.57 1.37 2.46
CA LEU A 58 12.39 1.76 1.06
C LEU A 58 11.12 2.60 0.87
N ALA A 59 11.27 3.69 0.14
CA ALA A 59 10.18 4.59 -0.22
C ALA A 59 9.57 4.20 -1.58
N SER A 60 8.44 4.80 -1.93
CA SER A 60 7.76 4.53 -3.21
C SER A 60 8.65 4.76 -4.43
N VAL A 61 9.49 5.79 -4.39
CA VAL A 61 10.40 6.11 -5.51
C VAL A 61 11.45 5.01 -5.72
N ASP A 62 11.91 4.34 -4.67
CA ASP A 62 12.88 3.24 -4.81
C ASP A 62 12.28 2.07 -5.59
N TYR A 63 11.00 1.74 -5.33
CA TYR A 63 10.29 0.72 -6.10
C TYR A 63 9.97 1.18 -7.52
N ILE A 64 9.58 2.45 -7.71
CA ILE A 64 9.31 3.01 -9.04
C ILE A 64 10.56 2.90 -9.90
N ASP A 65 11.72 3.34 -9.41
CA ASP A 65 12.98 3.34 -10.13
C ASP A 65 13.51 1.93 -10.45
N ASN A 66 13.19 0.92 -9.60
CA ASN A 66 13.68 -0.44 -9.78
C ASN A 66 12.72 -1.37 -10.56
N ILE A 67 11.44 -1.04 -10.63
CA ILE A 67 10.42 -1.90 -11.25
C ILE A 67 10.07 -1.44 -12.66
N PHE A 68 9.98 -0.12 -12.86
CA PHE A 68 9.43 0.45 -14.09
C PHE A 68 10.50 1.12 -14.94
N ASP A 69 10.26 1.15 -16.24
CA ASP A 69 11.10 1.83 -17.22
C ASP A 69 10.45 3.16 -17.63
N ASP A 70 11.28 4.15 -17.97
CA ASP A 70 10.88 5.46 -18.53
C ASP A 70 9.81 6.19 -17.72
N PHE A 71 9.93 6.20 -16.37
CA PHE A 71 8.97 6.92 -15.53
C PHE A 71 8.99 8.42 -15.79
N MET A 72 7.83 8.95 -16.19
CA MET A 72 7.59 10.38 -16.40
C MET A 72 6.63 10.91 -15.36
N GLU A 73 7.12 11.70 -14.42
CA GLU A 73 6.32 12.29 -13.35
C GLU A 73 5.43 13.43 -13.86
N PHE A 74 4.20 13.50 -13.33
CA PHE A 74 3.25 14.58 -13.58
C PHE A 74 2.90 15.31 -12.29
N HIS A 75 2.97 16.63 -12.33
CA HIS A 75 2.78 17.51 -11.19
C HIS A 75 1.43 18.23 -11.21
N GLY A 76 0.97 18.62 -9.99
CA GLY A 76 -0.16 19.50 -9.76
C GLY A 76 -1.54 18.84 -9.91
N ASP A 77 -2.49 19.39 -9.16
CA ASP A 77 -3.89 18.91 -9.14
C ASP A 77 -4.79 19.61 -10.18
N ARG A 78 -4.31 20.64 -10.86
CA ARG A 78 -5.05 21.51 -11.78
C ARG A 78 -6.13 22.37 -11.11
N GLN A 79 -6.07 22.52 -9.79
CA GLN A 79 -7.01 23.36 -9.02
C GLN A 79 -6.28 24.35 -8.10
N PHE A 80 -5.35 23.86 -7.28
CA PHE A 80 -4.68 24.68 -6.28
C PHE A 80 -3.15 24.62 -6.41
N ALA A 81 -2.54 23.44 -6.23
CA ALA A 81 -1.08 23.32 -6.19
C ALA A 81 -0.61 21.91 -6.56
N ASP A 82 0.70 21.70 -6.49
CA ASP A 82 1.29 20.38 -6.41
C ASP A 82 1.48 19.97 -4.95
N ASP A 83 1.43 18.66 -4.70
CA ASP A 83 1.79 18.05 -3.43
C ASP A 83 2.92 17.05 -3.64
N PRO A 84 4.12 17.33 -3.14
CA PRO A 84 5.25 16.42 -3.29
C PRO A 84 5.10 15.10 -2.52
N ALA A 85 4.20 15.01 -1.55
CA ALA A 85 3.88 13.76 -0.86
C ALA A 85 3.27 12.69 -1.81
N ILE A 86 2.72 13.11 -2.96
CA ILE A 86 2.28 12.21 -4.02
C ILE A 86 3.23 12.33 -5.21
N VAL A 87 3.93 11.25 -5.51
CA VAL A 87 4.71 11.05 -6.73
C VAL A 87 3.87 10.22 -7.68
N GLY A 88 3.66 10.66 -8.92
CA GLY A 88 2.83 9.89 -9.83
C GLY A 88 3.00 10.31 -11.28
N GLY A 89 2.85 9.36 -12.18
CA GLY A 89 3.07 9.56 -13.60
C GLY A 89 2.76 8.33 -14.44
N VAL A 90 3.38 8.30 -15.60
CA VAL A 90 3.31 7.16 -16.54
C VAL A 90 4.66 6.49 -16.63
N ALA A 91 4.66 5.18 -16.85
CA ALA A 91 5.85 4.36 -16.98
C ALA A 91 5.58 3.14 -17.84
N TYR A 92 6.59 2.33 -18.07
CA TYR A 92 6.43 1.01 -18.67
C TYR A 92 6.74 -0.10 -17.66
N LEU A 93 5.92 -1.13 -17.64
CA LEU A 93 6.19 -2.41 -16.99
C LEU A 93 6.45 -3.46 -18.09
N ASP A 94 7.71 -3.77 -18.36
CA ASP A 94 8.12 -4.65 -19.47
C ASP A 94 7.44 -4.27 -20.82
N GLY A 95 7.48 -3.00 -21.18
CA GLY A 95 6.91 -2.49 -22.42
C GLY A 95 5.39 -2.22 -22.39
N GLN A 96 4.68 -2.63 -21.34
CA GLN A 96 3.27 -2.28 -21.16
C GLN A 96 3.13 -0.92 -20.46
N PRO A 97 2.44 0.07 -21.07
CA PRO A 97 2.26 1.37 -20.43
C PRO A 97 1.33 1.25 -19.21
N VAL A 98 1.76 1.80 -18.09
CA VAL A 98 1.03 1.83 -16.81
C VAL A 98 1.01 3.24 -16.22
N THR A 99 0.08 3.49 -15.32
CA THR A 99 0.08 4.68 -14.47
C THR A 99 0.50 4.27 -13.07
N VAL A 100 1.53 4.92 -12.55
CA VAL A 100 2.10 4.63 -11.23
C VAL A 100 1.90 5.82 -10.32
N ILE A 101 1.43 5.58 -9.09
CA ILE A 101 1.16 6.62 -8.09
C ILE A 101 1.70 6.13 -6.74
N GLY A 102 2.58 6.89 -6.11
CA GLY A 102 3.17 6.54 -4.82
C GLY A 102 2.97 7.63 -3.78
N ILE A 103 2.69 7.26 -2.53
CA ILE A 103 2.87 8.16 -1.39
C ILE A 103 4.34 8.10 -1.01
N HIS A 104 5.02 9.23 -1.15
CA HIS A 104 6.43 9.35 -0.84
C HIS A 104 6.64 9.98 0.53
N LYS A 105 7.31 9.25 1.42
CA LYS A 105 7.53 9.70 2.81
C LYS A 105 8.80 10.53 2.98
N GLY A 106 9.74 10.43 2.03
CA GLY A 106 11.08 10.98 2.12
C GLY A 106 12.10 9.97 2.65
N LYS A 107 13.38 10.23 2.37
CA LYS A 107 14.52 9.33 2.70
C LYS A 107 15.39 9.87 3.84
N ASP A 108 15.45 11.15 4.01
CA ASP A 108 16.14 11.84 5.10
C ASP A 108 15.24 12.92 5.72
N LEU A 109 15.69 13.57 6.79
CA LEU A 109 14.88 14.54 7.51
C LEU A 109 14.41 15.70 6.62
N LYS A 110 15.28 16.23 5.77
CA LYS A 110 14.96 17.36 4.88
C LYS A 110 13.94 16.92 3.81
N ASP A 111 14.15 15.74 3.27
CA ASP A 111 13.28 15.15 2.27
C ASP A 111 11.91 14.76 2.88
N CYS A 112 11.90 14.20 4.10
CA CYS A 112 10.66 13.95 4.84
C CYS A 112 9.85 15.23 5.09
N MET A 113 10.51 16.32 5.47
CA MET A 113 9.84 17.62 5.65
C MET A 113 9.25 18.13 4.34
N ARG A 114 9.97 18.00 3.22
CA ARG A 114 9.50 18.39 1.90
C ARG A 114 8.26 17.62 1.46
N HIS A 115 8.21 16.33 1.77
CA HIS A 115 7.11 15.42 1.42
C HIS A 115 6.08 15.28 2.56
N ASN A 116 6.07 16.22 3.51
CA ASN A 116 5.16 16.23 4.65
C ASN A 116 5.07 14.87 5.37
N TYR A 117 6.22 14.19 5.50
CA TYR A 117 6.33 12.86 6.12
C TYR A 117 5.38 11.80 5.50
N GLY A 118 5.07 11.92 4.23
CA GLY A 118 4.13 11.04 3.53
C GLY A 118 2.68 11.25 3.96
N MET A 119 2.32 12.44 4.44
CA MET A 119 0.94 12.82 4.75
C MET A 119 0.40 13.74 3.64
N PRO A 120 -0.33 13.20 2.65
CA PRO A 120 -0.79 14.02 1.54
C PRO A 120 -1.82 15.06 1.96
N SER A 121 -1.73 16.23 1.35
CA SER A 121 -2.71 17.30 1.37
C SER A 121 -3.83 17.04 0.35
N PRO A 122 -4.94 17.82 0.35
CA PRO A 122 -6.05 17.64 -0.60
C PRO A 122 -5.61 17.63 -2.06
N GLU A 123 -4.67 18.51 -2.43
CA GLU A 123 -4.09 18.60 -3.77
C GLU A 123 -3.33 17.33 -4.17
N GLY A 124 -2.72 16.62 -3.24
CA GLY A 124 -2.09 15.32 -3.49
C GLY A 124 -3.12 14.27 -3.90
N TYR A 125 -4.22 14.14 -3.17
CA TYR A 125 -5.31 13.22 -3.52
C TYR A 125 -5.99 13.60 -4.84
N ARG A 126 -6.21 14.91 -5.10
CA ARG A 126 -6.74 15.36 -6.38
C ARG A 126 -5.78 15.12 -7.55
N LYS A 127 -4.46 15.28 -7.34
CA LYS A 127 -3.43 14.89 -8.32
C LYS A 127 -3.52 13.40 -8.63
N ALA A 128 -3.58 12.56 -7.60
CA ALA A 128 -3.72 11.12 -7.76
C ALA A 128 -4.98 10.76 -8.57
N LEU A 129 -6.13 11.32 -8.23
CA LEU A 129 -7.39 11.09 -8.96
C LEU A 129 -7.29 11.53 -10.42
N ARG A 130 -6.69 12.69 -10.68
CA ARG A 130 -6.46 13.17 -12.04
C ARG A 130 -5.65 12.16 -12.88
N LEU A 131 -4.61 11.58 -12.29
CA LEU A 131 -3.80 10.56 -12.95
C LEU A 131 -4.58 9.27 -13.18
N MET A 132 -5.41 8.85 -12.21
CA MET A 132 -6.27 7.68 -12.35
C MET A 132 -7.31 7.86 -13.47
N LYS A 133 -7.93 9.04 -13.56
CA LYS A 133 -8.86 9.36 -14.65
C LYS A 133 -8.17 9.42 -16.02
N GLN A 134 -6.93 9.90 -16.07
CA GLN A 134 -6.13 9.86 -17.27
C GLN A 134 -5.77 8.40 -17.64
N ALA A 135 -5.46 7.56 -16.66
CA ALA A 135 -5.20 6.14 -16.88
C ALA A 135 -6.43 5.44 -17.49
N GLU A 136 -7.62 5.66 -16.92
CA GLU A 136 -8.88 5.15 -17.44
C GLU A 136 -9.12 5.59 -18.90
N LYS A 137 -8.94 6.88 -19.18
CA LYS A 137 -9.13 7.45 -20.53
C LYS A 137 -8.23 6.79 -21.58
N PHE A 138 -7.00 6.45 -21.21
CA PHE A 138 -6.00 5.86 -22.10
C PHE A 138 -5.84 4.34 -21.92
N ASN A 139 -6.76 3.72 -21.19
CA ASN A 139 -6.79 2.28 -20.92
C ASN A 139 -5.48 1.73 -20.36
N ARG A 140 -4.86 2.46 -19.43
CA ARG A 140 -3.65 2.03 -18.72
C ARG A 140 -4.00 1.46 -17.35
N PRO A 141 -3.45 0.29 -16.95
CA PRO A 141 -3.51 -0.19 -15.59
C PRO A 141 -2.93 0.84 -14.60
N ILE A 142 -3.44 0.81 -13.38
CA ILE A 142 -3.01 1.68 -12.29
C ILE A 142 -2.32 0.84 -11.23
N ILE A 143 -1.15 1.29 -10.79
CA ILE A 143 -0.39 0.68 -9.69
C ILE A 143 -0.15 1.75 -8.65
N THR A 144 -0.55 1.49 -7.40
CA THR A 144 -0.35 2.44 -6.29
C THR A 144 0.59 1.88 -5.24
N PHE A 145 1.49 2.72 -4.72
CA PHE A 145 2.37 2.42 -3.58
C PHE A 145 1.97 3.28 -2.39
N VAL A 146 1.57 2.65 -1.30
CA VAL A 146 1.03 3.33 -0.13
C VAL A 146 1.97 3.21 1.06
N ASN A 147 2.44 4.37 1.56
CA ASN A 147 3.20 4.48 2.79
C ASN A 147 2.87 5.81 3.47
N THR A 148 1.89 5.81 4.35
CA THR A 148 1.42 7.00 5.06
C THR A 148 0.92 6.66 6.45
N SER A 149 1.20 7.50 7.42
CA SER A 149 0.56 7.45 8.74
C SER A 149 -0.90 7.96 8.70
N GLY A 150 -1.29 8.65 7.62
CA GLY A 150 -2.62 9.23 7.40
C GLY A 150 -2.55 10.46 6.50
N ALA A 151 -3.68 11.03 6.17
CA ALA A 151 -3.76 12.30 5.47
C ALA A 151 -3.30 13.46 6.37
N PHE A 152 -2.78 14.54 5.79
CA PHE A 152 -2.42 15.73 6.56
C PHE A 152 -3.65 16.33 7.23
N CYS A 153 -3.59 16.53 8.55
CA CYS A 153 -4.71 16.99 9.38
C CYS A 153 -4.61 18.47 9.80
N GLY A 154 -3.84 19.28 9.07
CA GLY A 154 -3.71 20.71 9.35
C GLY A 154 -4.95 21.51 8.95
N LYS A 155 -5.18 22.65 9.61
CA LYS A 155 -6.28 23.58 9.33
C LYS A 155 -6.37 23.91 7.83
N GLU A 156 -5.23 24.20 7.21
CA GLU A 156 -5.15 24.56 5.79
C GLU A 156 -5.60 23.43 4.86
N ALA A 157 -5.38 22.16 5.24
CA ALA A 157 -5.89 21.02 4.49
C ALA A 157 -7.41 20.90 4.63
N GLU A 158 -7.96 21.10 5.82
CA GLU A 158 -9.41 21.10 6.03
C GLU A 158 -10.09 22.23 5.25
N GLU A 159 -9.52 23.43 5.25
CA GLU A 159 -10.02 24.58 4.47
C GLU A 159 -10.02 24.32 2.96
N ARG A 160 -9.12 23.45 2.45
CA ARG A 160 -9.04 23.07 1.05
C ARG A 160 -9.73 21.74 0.72
N GLY A 161 -10.52 21.20 1.66
CA GLY A 161 -11.40 20.05 1.44
C GLY A 161 -10.69 18.69 1.53
N GLN A 162 -9.91 18.43 2.59
CA GLN A 162 -9.22 17.16 2.80
C GLN A 162 -10.18 15.96 2.78
N GLY A 163 -11.26 16.07 3.56
CA GLY A 163 -12.27 14.99 3.62
C GLY A 163 -12.96 14.74 2.28
N GLU A 164 -13.25 15.81 1.52
CA GLU A 164 -13.85 15.69 0.18
C GLU A 164 -12.88 15.03 -0.79
N ALA A 165 -11.60 15.42 -0.81
CA ALA A 165 -10.61 14.85 -1.73
C ALA A 165 -10.41 13.35 -1.49
N ILE A 166 -10.38 12.91 -0.22
CA ILE A 166 -10.34 11.49 0.15
C ILE A 166 -11.61 10.77 -0.30
N ALA A 167 -12.79 11.28 0.06
CA ALA A 167 -14.08 10.67 -0.28
C ALA A 167 -14.27 10.56 -1.80
N ARG A 168 -13.85 11.59 -2.54
CA ARG A 168 -13.90 11.58 -4.01
C ARG A 168 -13.02 10.49 -4.60
N ASN A 169 -11.80 10.30 -4.08
CA ASN A 169 -10.93 9.21 -4.53
C ASN A 169 -11.59 7.84 -4.31
N LEU A 170 -12.16 7.60 -3.12
CA LEU A 170 -12.87 6.34 -2.83
C LEU A 170 -14.00 6.08 -3.83
N TYR A 171 -14.85 7.10 -4.03
CA TYR A 171 -15.98 7.00 -4.93
C TYR A 171 -15.56 6.74 -6.38
N GLU A 172 -14.62 7.53 -6.89
CA GLU A 172 -14.18 7.42 -8.28
C GLU A 172 -13.38 6.14 -8.55
N MET A 173 -12.48 5.74 -7.62
CA MET A 173 -11.73 4.50 -7.75
C MET A 173 -12.63 3.27 -7.83
N SER A 174 -13.75 3.28 -7.10
CA SER A 174 -14.69 2.15 -7.14
C SER A 174 -15.27 1.89 -8.52
N ALA A 175 -15.39 2.94 -9.35
CA ALA A 175 -16.01 2.89 -10.68
C ALA A 175 -15.00 2.86 -11.85
N ILE A 176 -13.70 3.04 -11.60
CA ILE A 176 -12.67 3.04 -12.66
C ILE A 176 -12.65 1.72 -13.42
N LYS A 177 -12.58 1.83 -14.76
CA LYS A 177 -12.74 0.72 -15.72
C LYS A 177 -11.41 0.15 -16.23
N VAL A 178 -10.32 0.34 -15.49
CA VAL A 178 -9.02 -0.29 -15.75
C VAL A 178 -8.56 -1.06 -14.50
N PRO A 179 -7.65 -2.04 -14.64
CA PRO A 179 -7.10 -2.75 -13.50
C PRO A 179 -6.41 -1.80 -12.51
N ILE A 180 -6.66 -2.00 -11.22
CA ILE A 180 -5.99 -1.26 -10.14
C ILE A 180 -5.36 -2.25 -9.18
N LEU A 181 -4.05 -2.15 -9.02
CA LEU A 181 -3.27 -2.87 -8.02
C LEU A 181 -2.76 -1.90 -6.96
N CYS A 182 -2.98 -2.21 -5.70
CA CYS A 182 -2.54 -1.38 -4.58
C CYS A 182 -1.51 -2.12 -3.72
N LEU A 183 -0.40 -1.47 -3.38
CA LEU A 183 0.69 -2.05 -2.60
C LEU A 183 0.91 -1.25 -1.32
N MET A 184 0.72 -1.89 -0.16
CA MET A 184 1.10 -1.34 1.14
C MET A 184 2.57 -1.62 1.37
N ILE A 185 3.43 -0.60 1.24
CA ILE A 185 4.89 -0.75 1.34
C ILE A 185 5.45 -0.34 2.71
N GLY A 186 4.61 0.19 3.59
CA GLY A 186 4.98 0.63 4.94
C GLY A 186 3.74 0.80 5.81
N GLU A 187 3.50 1.99 6.33
CA GLU A 187 2.26 2.29 7.05
C GLU A 187 1.10 2.54 6.07
N GLY A 188 -0.02 1.89 6.29
CA GLY A 188 -1.29 2.15 5.61
C GLY A 188 -2.29 2.76 6.58
N GLY A 189 -2.20 4.07 6.82
CA GLY A 189 -2.96 4.77 7.85
C GLY A 189 -4.29 5.35 7.37
N SER A 190 -5.39 4.85 7.92
CA SER A 190 -6.74 5.43 7.85
C SER A 190 -7.23 5.77 6.43
N GLY A 191 -8.07 6.79 6.33
CA GLY A 191 -8.60 7.30 5.06
C GLY A 191 -7.52 7.79 4.09
N GLY A 192 -6.37 8.24 4.62
CA GLY A 192 -5.23 8.66 3.80
C GLY A 192 -4.65 7.53 2.96
N ALA A 193 -4.52 6.34 3.53
CA ALA A 193 -4.13 5.15 2.80
C ALA A 193 -5.28 4.62 1.91
N LEU A 194 -6.49 4.58 2.46
CA LEU A 194 -7.65 4.03 1.76
C LEU A 194 -7.96 4.80 0.46
N ALA A 195 -7.71 6.12 0.42
CA ALA A 195 -7.90 6.97 -0.76
C ALA A 195 -7.05 6.56 -1.98
N LEU A 196 -6.07 5.67 -1.81
CA LEU A 196 -5.25 5.07 -2.89
C LEU A 196 -5.29 3.53 -2.88
N SER A 197 -6.25 2.92 -2.17
CA SER A 197 -6.25 1.47 -1.92
C SER A 197 -7.55 0.77 -2.30
N VAL A 198 -8.42 1.44 -3.09
CA VAL A 198 -9.63 0.82 -3.64
C VAL A 198 -9.28 0.13 -4.97
N GLY A 199 -8.56 -0.99 -4.87
CA GLY A 199 -8.05 -1.76 -6.01
C GLY A 199 -8.81 -3.07 -6.27
N ASN A 200 -8.53 -3.69 -7.41
CA ASN A 200 -8.95 -5.06 -7.72
C ASN A 200 -8.20 -6.05 -6.82
N GLU A 201 -6.92 -5.76 -6.53
CA GLU A 201 -6.14 -6.46 -5.52
C GLU A 201 -5.40 -5.45 -4.63
N VAL A 202 -5.16 -5.83 -3.38
CA VAL A 202 -4.31 -5.11 -2.43
C VAL A 202 -3.25 -6.07 -1.93
N TRP A 203 -1.99 -5.76 -2.16
CA TRP A 203 -0.86 -6.53 -1.66
C TRP A 203 -0.15 -5.78 -0.54
N MET A 204 0.50 -6.51 0.34
CA MET A 204 1.25 -5.91 1.43
C MET A 204 2.66 -6.47 1.53
N LEU A 205 3.65 -5.63 1.76
CA LEU A 205 4.95 -6.09 2.24
C LEU A 205 4.79 -6.76 3.62
N GLU A 206 5.58 -7.78 3.87
CA GLU A 206 5.51 -8.66 5.05
C GLU A 206 5.49 -7.89 6.38
N ASN A 207 6.25 -6.80 6.48
CA ASN A 207 6.33 -5.97 7.68
C ASN A 207 5.62 -4.61 7.51
N ALA A 208 4.75 -4.48 6.51
CA ALA A 208 3.83 -3.36 6.41
C ALA A 208 2.65 -3.52 7.38
N THR A 209 1.96 -2.41 7.64
CA THR A 209 0.73 -2.39 8.46
C THR A 209 -0.37 -1.64 7.73
N TYR A 210 -1.63 -2.09 7.91
CA TYR A 210 -2.78 -1.40 7.34
C TYR A 210 -3.91 -1.36 8.37
N SER A 211 -4.33 -0.16 8.75
CA SER A 211 -5.28 0.02 9.85
C SER A 211 -6.04 1.36 9.76
N VAL A 212 -7.21 1.40 10.41
CA VAL A 212 -8.02 2.61 10.51
C VAL A 212 -7.41 3.67 11.44
N LEU A 213 -6.61 3.27 12.42
CA LEU A 213 -5.90 4.15 13.35
C LEU A 213 -4.64 3.48 13.88
N SER A 214 -3.73 4.27 14.47
CA SER A 214 -2.50 3.73 15.05
C SER A 214 -2.78 2.90 16.31
N PRO A 215 -1.91 1.95 16.69
CA PRO A 215 -2.03 1.22 17.95
C PRO A 215 -2.07 2.12 19.18
N GLU A 216 -1.33 3.23 19.16
CA GLU A 216 -1.37 4.25 20.22
C GLU A 216 -2.75 4.91 20.31
N GLY A 217 -3.33 5.25 19.14
CA GLY A 217 -4.68 5.83 19.05
C GLY A 217 -5.75 4.84 19.54
N PHE A 218 -5.66 3.58 19.12
CA PHE A 218 -6.55 2.51 19.57
C PHE A 218 -6.52 2.35 21.09
N ALA A 219 -5.32 2.22 21.66
CA ALA A 219 -5.14 2.07 23.10
C ALA A 219 -5.65 3.29 23.89
N SER A 220 -5.41 4.51 23.36
CA SER A 220 -5.89 5.75 23.97
C SER A 220 -7.42 5.84 23.97
N ILE A 221 -8.07 5.46 22.87
CA ILE A 221 -9.53 5.56 22.73
C ILE A 221 -10.23 4.49 23.57
N LEU A 222 -9.84 3.22 23.44
CA LEU A 222 -10.53 2.10 24.06
C LEU A 222 -10.11 1.83 25.50
N TRP A 223 -8.82 1.98 25.80
CA TRP A 223 -8.26 1.65 27.12
C TRP A 223 -7.85 2.87 27.94
N LYS A 224 -7.99 4.09 27.36
CA LYS A 224 -7.56 5.34 28.00
C LYS A 224 -6.07 5.38 28.39
N ASP A 225 -5.26 4.55 27.72
CA ASP A 225 -3.82 4.43 27.97
C ASP A 225 -3.05 4.14 26.68
N GLY A 226 -2.51 5.18 26.05
CA GLY A 226 -1.71 5.08 24.81
C GLY A 226 -0.39 4.29 24.98
N LYS A 227 0.09 4.08 26.22
CA LYS A 227 1.31 3.28 26.48
C LYS A 227 1.11 1.79 26.22
N ARG A 228 -0.15 1.34 26.12
CA ARG A 228 -0.50 -0.05 25.78
C ARG A 228 -0.52 -0.32 24.24
N ALA A 229 0.14 0.51 23.47
CA ALA A 229 0.20 0.37 22.00
C ALA A 229 0.73 -1.00 21.54
N LYS A 230 1.69 -1.59 22.28
CA LYS A 230 2.21 -2.94 21.98
C LYS A 230 1.09 -4.00 22.08
N GLU A 231 0.31 -3.98 23.14
CA GLU A 231 -0.83 -4.88 23.33
C GLU A 231 -1.93 -4.61 22.27
N ALA A 232 -2.17 -3.32 21.98
CA ALA A 232 -3.12 -2.92 20.96
C ALA A 232 -2.76 -3.47 19.59
N SER A 233 -1.48 -3.45 19.19
CA SER A 233 -1.04 -3.95 17.89
C SER A 233 -1.35 -5.44 17.68
N GLU A 234 -1.29 -6.26 18.75
CA GLU A 234 -1.64 -7.70 18.68
C GLU A 234 -3.15 -7.92 18.51
N VAL A 235 -3.96 -7.08 19.18
CA VAL A 235 -5.42 -7.19 19.16
C VAL A 235 -6.02 -6.69 17.84
N MET A 236 -5.43 -5.65 17.25
CA MET A 236 -5.97 -4.93 16.08
C MET A 236 -5.90 -5.74 14.77
N LYS A 237 -5.07 -6.77 14.69
CA LYS A 237 -4.92 -7.58 13.48
C LYS A 237 -4.58 -6.76 12.22
N ILE A 238 -3.52 -5.96 12.33
CA ILE A 238 -3.12 -4.97 11.32
C ILE A 238 -1.91 -5.39 10.47
N THR A 239 -1.36 -6.57 10.71
CA THR A 239 -0.20 -7.06 9.98
C THR A 239 -0.61 -7.68 8.64
N ALA A 240 0.34 -7.76 7.70
CA ALA A 240 0.07 -8.36 6.39
C ALA A 240 -0.49 -9.78 6.49
N HIS A 241 0.04 -10.61 7.38
CA HIS A 241 -0.44 -11.99 7.57
C HIS A 241 -1.83 -12.05 8.21
N ASP A 242 -2.13 -11.15 9.18
CA ASP A 242 -3.47 -11.07 9.75
C ASP A 242 -4.51 -10.70 8.68
N LEU A 243 -4.19 -9.72 7.84
CA LEU A 243 -5.09 -9.21 6.81
C LEU A 243 -5.24 -10.20 5.64
N TYR A 244 -4.18 -10.94 5.32
CA TYR A 244 -4.25 -12.06 4.38
C TYR A 244 -5.16 -13.17 4.87
N ALA A 245 -5.03 -13.56 6.15
CA ALA A 245 -5.90 -14.56 6.77
C ALA A 245 -7.37 -14.11 6.87
N LEU A 246 -7.63 -12.80 6.87
CA LEU A 246 -8.97 -12.19 6.84
C LEU A 246 -9.48 -11.93 5.41
N ASN A 247 -8.74 -12.32 4.37
CA ASN A 247 -9.02 -12.07 2.96
C ASN A 247 -9.17 -10.57 2.62
N ILE A 248 -8.51 -9.68 3.39
CA ILE A 248 -8.51 -8.23 3.14
C ILE A 248 -7.40 -7.86 2.14
N VAL A 249 -6.31 -8.64 2.11
CA VAL A 249 -5.26 -8.52 1.12
C VAL A 249 -5.07 -9.85 0.39
N GLU A 250 -4.74 -9.78 -0.89
CA GLU A 250 -4.63 -10.94 -1.77
C GLU A 250 -3.22 -11.54 -1.77
N GLN A 251 -2.20 -10.76 -1.39
CA GLN A 251 -0.83 -11.25 -1.39
C GLN A 251 0.03 -10.59 -0.30
N VAL A 252 0.90 -11.38 0.33
CA VAL A 252 1.98 -10.91 1.19
C VAL A 252 3.30 -11.01 0.42
N ILE A 253 4.02 -9.89 0.32
CA ILE A 253 5.30 -9.80 -0.38
C ILE A 253 6.42 -9.97 0.64
N PRO A 254 7.29 -10.96 0.50
CA PRO A 254 8.36 -11.22 1.45
C PRO A 254 9.41 -10.10 1.44
N GLU A 255 9.90 -9.73 2.62
CA GLU A 255 10.94 -8.70 2.79
C GLU A 255 12.33 -9.30 3.05
N TYR A 256 12.39 -10.58 3.35
CA TYR A 256 13.66 -11.26 3.68
C TYR A 256 14.43 -10.56 4.81
N GLY A 257 13.72 -10.19 5.87
CA GLY A 257 14.20 -9.45 7.03
C GLY A 257 13.65 -8.02 7.08
N THR A 258 14.24 -7.09 6.34
CA THR A 258 13.76 -5.69 6.29
C THR A 258 13.79 -5.15 4.86
N ALA A 259 12.81 -4.32 4.51
CA ALA A 259 12.77 -3.62 3.23
C ALA A 259 13.74 -2.41 3.26
N ASP A 260 15.03 -2.69 3.28
CA ASP A 260 16.14 -1.73 3.21
C ASP A 260 16.78 -1.74 1.81
N GLU A 261 17.75 -0.85 1.58
CA GLU A 261 18.46 -0.71 0.32
C GLU A 261 19.04 -2.06 -0.22
N LYS A 262 19.53 -2.92 0.68
CA LYS A 262 20.09 -4.23 0.33
C LYS A 262 19.04 -5.23 -0.19
N ALA A 263 17.79 -5.04 0.18
CA ALA A 263 16.69 -5.88 -0.25
C ALA A 263 15.95 -5.30 -1.48
N CYS A 264 16.26 -4.07 -1.88
CA CYS A 264 15.51 -3.32 -2.89
C CYS A 264 15.37 -4.09 -4.20
N GLU A 265 16.48 -4.53 -4.78
CA GLU A 265 16.49 -5.27 -6.05
C GLU A 265 15.64 -6.54 -5.97
N SER A 266 15.81 -7.29 -4.89
CA SER A 266 15.14 -8.58 -4.71
C SER A 266 13.64 -8.43 -4.53
N ILE A 267 13.20 -7.50 -3.67
CA ILE A 267 11.78 -7.20 -3.48
C ILE A 267 11.17 -6.65 -4.77
N SER A 268 11.86 -5.74 -5.44
CA SER A 268 11.39 -5.15 -6.70
C SER A 268 11.23 -6.21 -7.81
N ARG A 269 12.18 -7.14 -7.91
CA ARG A 269 12.12 -8.25 -8.87
C ARG A 269 10.92 -9.16 -8.59
N TYR A 270 10.70 -9.51 -7.33
CA TYR A 270 9.54 -10.30 -6.91
C TYR A 270 8.22 -9.57 -7.26
N MET A 271 8.11 -8.29 -6.89
CA MET A 271 6.95 -7.48 -7.23
C MET A 271 6.72 -7.40 -8.74
N LYS A 272 7.77 -7.13 -9.52
CA LYS A 272 7.68 -6.99 -10.99
C LYS A 272 7.10 -8.24 -11.63
N GLY A 273 7.55 -9.44 -11.23
CA GLY A 273 7.03 -10.70 -11.72
C GLY A 273 5.54 -10.87 -11.45
N HIS A 274 5.14 -10.74 -10.20
CA HIS A 274 3.74 -10.90 -9.82
C HIS A 274 2.81 -9.79 -10.35
N MET A 275 3.30 -8.56 -10.53
CA MET A 275 2.55 -7.49 -11.20
C MET A 275 2.22 -7.87 -12.64
N LYS A 276 3.15 -8.52 -13.36
CA LYS A 276 2.89 -9.02 -14.73
C LYS A 276 1.80 -10.08 -14.71
N GLU A 277 1.90 -11.05 -13.83
CA GLU A 277 0.87 -12.09 -13.65
C GLU A 277 -0.50 -11.47 -13.30
N PHE A 278 -0.53 -10.47 -12.42
CA PHE A 278 -1.76 -9.72 -12.14
C PHE A 278 -2.32 -9.11 -13.42
N LEU A 279 -1.53 -8.40 -14.20
CA LEU A 279 -2.00 -7.77 -15.44
C LEU A 279 -2.46 -8.80 -16.48
N GLU A 280 -1.78 -9.95 -16.57
CA GLU A 280 -2.18 -11.06 -17.42
C GLU A 280 -3.56 -11.63 -17.01
N ARG A 281 -3.81 -11.81 -15.70
CA ARG A 281 -5.12 -12.23 -15.19
C ARG A 281 -6.24 -11.23 -15.46
N GLN A 282 -5.91 -9.95 -15.62
CA GLN A 282 -6.89 -8.90 -15.94
C GLN A 282 -7.09 -8.74 -17.45
N ASN A 283 -6.23 -9.32 -18.27
CA ASN A 283 -6.30 -9.20 -19.71
C ASN A 283 -7.61 -9.82 -20.26
N GLY A 284 -8.22 -9.14 -21.22
CA GLY A 284 -9.48 -9.58 -21.84
C GLY A 284 -10.75 -9.28 -21.03
N LYS A 285 -10.65 -8.79 -19.81
CA LYS A 285 -11.82 -8.33 -19.03
C LYS A 285 -12.30 -6.97 -19.53
N THR A 286 -13.62 -6.79 -19.56
CA THR A 286 -14.21 -5.47 -19.84
C THR A 286 -14.05 -4.55 -18.63
N GLY A 287 -14.15 -3.24 -18.87
CA GLY A 287 -14.10 -2.25 -17.79
C GLY A 287 -15.22 -2.44 -16.76
N GLU A 288 -16.40 -2.87 -17.21
CA GLU A 288 -17.54 -3.20 -16.34
C GLU A 288 -17.23 -4.41 -15.44
N GLN A 289 -16.62 -5.45 -16.00
CA GLN A 289 -16.20 -6.62 -15.21
C GLN A 289 -15.17 -6.24 -14.14
N LEU A 290 -14.19 -5.40 -14.49
CA LEU A 290 -13.18 -4.93 -13.55
C LEU A 290 -13.79 -4.11 -12.39
N ALA A 291 -14.76 -3.24 -12.69
CA ALA A 291 -15.46 -2.46 -11.67
C ALA A 291 -16.35 -3.36 -10.78
N GLU A 292 -17.05 -4.33 -11.36
CA GLU A 292 -17.91 -5.27 -10.63
C GLU A 292 -17.09 -6.21 -9.72
N GLU A 293 -15.96 -6.73 -10.18
CA GLU A 293 -15.05 -7.54 -9.35
C GLU A 293 -14.55 -6.73 -8.14
N ARG A 294 -14.20 -5.46 -8.36
CA ARG A 294 -13.79 -4.56 -7.28
C ARG A 294 -14.94 -4.31 -6.31
N TYR A 295 -16.15 -4.06 -6.80
CA TYR A 295 -17.32 -3.90 -5.96
C TYR A 295 -17.60 -5.17 -5.14
N ALA A 296 -17.61 -6.34 -5.78
CA ALA A 296 -17.83 -7.62 -5.12
C ALA A 296 -16.78 -7.89 -4.02
N ARG A 297 -15.51 -7.58 -4.31
CA ARG A 297 -14.41 -7.67 -3.34
C ARG A 297 -14.70 -6.87 -2.07
N PHE A 298 -15.06 -5.59 -2.20
CA PHE A 298 -15.34 -4.74 -1.03
C PHE A 298 -16.67 -5.06 -0.33
N ARG A 299 -17.60 -5.74 -1.01
CA ARG A 299 -18.84 -6.22 -0.40
C ARG A 299 -18.67 -7.52 0.41
N ALA A 300 -17.56 -8.22 0.21
CA ALA A 300 -17.27 -9.47 0.92
C ALA A 300 -16.79 -9.25 2.37
N PHE A 301 -16.43 -8.02 2.77
CA PHE A 301 -15.94 -7.65 4.09
C PHE A 301 -17.01 -7.33 5.12
#